data_7b40252837edc112edb2f383ba376185
#
_entry.id   7b40252837edc112edb2f383ba376185
#
_cell.length_a   1.000
_cell.length_b   1.000
_cell.length_c   1.000
_cell.angle_alpha   90.00
_cell.angle_beta   90.00
_cell.angle_gamma   90.00
#
_symmetry.space_group_name_H-M   'P 1'
#
loop_
_entity.id
_entity.type
_entity.pdbx_description
1 polymer ?
#
loop_
_entity_poly.entity_id
_entity_poly.type
_entity_poly.pdbx_seq_one_letter_code
_entity_poly.pdbx_strand_id
1 'polypeptide(L)'
;MSSIYRHILTLGDYSLQRELCHRVKTSSLPSLREAASKLAEGICFPADGLLIPVPSHLGIATDTLLLCNELSSLTGLPVCDALISNGHDSLYLLKKGGSPLSCFPSMDFRLKSGLPSGLKPILVDNVISTGTTMKAALSAVPDGIPCSIAIDYARLIL
;
A
#
# COMPACT_ATOMS: atom_id res chain seq x y z
N MET A 1 -8.69 8.47 -18.66
CA MET A 1 -7.97 7.62 -17.68
C MET A 1 -6.84 8.43 -17.09
N SER A 2 -6.88 8.69 -15.79
CA SER A 2 -5.81 9.41 -15.13
C SER A 2 -4.53 8.55 -15.20
N SER A 3 -3.41 9.18 -15.49
CA SER A 3 -2.09 8.58 -15.68
C SER A 3 -1.56 7.75 -14.48
N ILE A 4 -2.21 7.87 -13.34
CA ILE A 4 -1.77 7.33 -12.04
C ILE A 4 -1.73 5.78 -12.02
N TYR A 5 -2.55 5.12 -12.81
CA TYR A 5 -2.68 3.66 -12.76
C TYR A 5 -1.92 2.91 -13.87
N ARG A 6 -1.14 3.62 -14.68
CA ARG A 6 -0.39 2.98 -15.78
C ARG A 6 0.79 2.13 -15.31
N HIS A 7 1.23 2.27 -14.07
CA HIS A 7 2.42 1.61 -13.54
C HIS A 7 2.25 1.14 -12.09
N ILE A 8 1.19 0.37 -11.81
CA ILE A 8 1.04 -0.25 -10.50
C ILE A 8 1.81 -1.57 -10.48
N LEU A 9 2.67 -1.72 -9.49
CA LEU A 9 3.35 -2.98 -9.21
C LEU A 9 2.41 -3.87 -8.39
N THR A 10 1.93 -4.98 -8.95
CA THR A 10 0.95 -5.86 -8.28
C THR A 10 1.03 -7.29 -8.79
N LEU A 11 0.59 -8.24 -7.95
CA LEU A 11 0.41 -9.64 -8.36
C LEU A 11 -0.89 -9.86 -9.15
N GLY A 12 -1.77 -8.84 -9.24
CA GLY A 12 -2.96 -8.87 -10.08
C GLY A 12 -4.28 -8.69 -9.33
N ASP A 13 -5.32 -9.32 -9.85
CA ASP A 13 -6.69 -9.14 -9.37
C ASP A 13 -6.90 -9.70 -7.96
N TYR A 14 -7.64 -8.96 -7.14
CA TYR A 14 -7.97 -9.34 -5.78
C TYR A 14 -8.70 -10.69 -5.69
N SER A 15 -9.53 -11.03 -6.66
CA SER A 15 -10.24 -12.31 -6.67
C SER A 15 -9.29 -13.50 -6.66
N LEU A 16 -8.12 -13.36 -7.29
CA LEU A 16 -7.08 -14.39 -7.36
C LEU A 16 -6.19 -14.42 -6.12
N GLN A 17 -6.04 -13.30 -5.43
CA GLN A 17 -5.15 -13.15 -4.27
C GLN A 17 -5.90 -13.03 -2.94
N ARG A 18 -7.22 -13.21 -2.97
CA ARG A 18 -8.11 -12.96 -1.83
C ARG A 18 -7.69 -13.67 -0.55
N GLU A 19 -7.36 -14.95 -0.66
CA GLU A 19 -6.96 -15.75 0.51
C GLU A 19 -5.66 -15.22 1.13
N LEU A 20 -4.65 -14.94 0.32
CA LEU A 20 -3.40 -14.35 0.78
C LEU A 20 -3.63 -12.99 1.45
N CYS A 21 -4.42 -12.12 0.81
CA CYS A 21 -4.76 -10.81 1.36
C CYS A 21 -5.47 -10.89 2.71
N HIS A 22 -6.37 -11.86 2.87
CA HIS A 22 -7.04 -12.09 4.16
C HIS A 22 -6.07 -12.56 5.24
N ARG A 23 -5.17 -13.48 4.93
CA ARG A 23 -4.17 -13.98 5.87
C ARG A 23 -3.17 -12.90 6.29
N VAL A 24 -2.78 -12.03 5.38
CA VAL A 24 -1.88 -10.89 5.67
C VAL A 24 -2.52 -9.90 6.64
N LYS A 25 -3.82 -9.65 6.54
CA LYS A 25 -4.56 -8.78 7.49
C LYS A 25 -4.52 -9.25 8.94
N THR A 26 -4.25 -10.52 9.18
CA THR A 26 -4.09 -11.05 10.55
C THR A 26 -2.68 -10.87 11.08
N SER A 27 -1.82 -10.17 10.35
CA SER A 27 -0.42 -9.87 10.69
C SER A 27 0.42 -11.10 11.03
N SER A 28 0.05 -12.28 10.51
CA SER A 28 0.85 -13.47 10.73
C SER A 28 2.16 -13.37 9.93
N LEU A 29 3.28 -13.53 10.60
CA LEU A 29 4.59 -13.45 9.98
C LEU A 29 4.77 -14.44 8.80
N PRO A 30 4.29 -15.70 8.87
CA PRO A 30 4.33 -16.61 7.72
C PRO A 30 3.58 -16.07 6.50
N SER A 31 2.40 -15.47 6.68
CA SER A 31 1.62 -14.90 5.57
C SER A 31 2.27 -13.66 4.97
N LEU A 32 2.90 -12.82 5.78
CA LEU A 32 3.67 -11.66 5.33
C LEU A 32 4.90 -12.10 4.52
N ARG A 33 5.60 -13.15 4.96
CA ARG A 33 6.73 -13.74 4.23
C ARG A 33 6.31 -14.34 2.90
N GLU A 34 5.17 -15.06 2.88
CA GLU A 34 4.62 -15.59 1.63
C GLU A 34 4.28 -14.47 0.64
N ALA A 35 3.63 -13.41 1.12
CA ALA A 35 3.30 -12.25 0.28
C ALA A 35 4.56 -11.55 -0.25
N ALA A 36 5.57 -11.35 0.60
CA ALA A 36 6.85 -10.75 0.19
C ALA A 36 7.57 -11.61 -0.85
N SER A 37 7.62 -12.94 -0.67
CA SER A 37 8.21 -13.85 -1.67
C SER A 37 7.50 -13.76 -3.01
N LYS A 38 6.17 -13.81 -3.03
CA LYS A 38 5.39 -13.68 -4.26
C LYS A 38 5.61 -12.33 -4.95
N LEU A 39 5.67 -11.24 -4.20
CA LEU A 39 5.99 -9.92 -4.75
C LEU A 39 7.40 -9.86 -5.32
N ALA A 40 8.40 -10.36 -4.59
CA ALA A 40 9.78 -10.37 -5.04
C ALA A 40 9.99 -11.22 -6.30
N GLU A 41 9.27 -12.34 -6.44
CA GLU A 41 9.33 -13.23 -7.60
C GLU A 41 8.53 -12.72 -8.79
N GLY A 42 7.36 -12.10 -8.53
CA GLY A 42 6.42 -11.70 -9.56
C GLY A 42 6.58 -10.28 -10.10
N ILE A 43 7.34 -9.42 -9.41
CA ILE A 43 7.48 -8.01 -9.73
C ILE A 43 8.95 -7.66 -10.01
N CYS A 44 9.18 -6.99 -11.14
CA CYS A 44 10.48 -6.39 -11.43
C CYS A 44 10.55 -5.00 -10.76
N PHE A 45 11.12 -4.94 -9.56
CA PHE A 45 11.33 -3.69 -8.86
C PHE A 45 12.48 -2.90 -9.47
N PRO A 46 12.39 -1.54 -9.52
CA PRO A 46 13.53 -0.72 -9.91
C PRO A 46 14.69 -0.89 -8.91
N ALA A 47 15.92 -1.00 -9.42
CA ALA A 47 17.11 -1.21 -8.58
C ALA A 47 17.38 -0.03 -7.63
N ASP A 48 16.93 1.17 -7.99
CA ASP A 48 16.98 2.40 -7.21
C ASP A 48 15.67 2.64 -6.42
N GLY A 49 14.90 1.59 -6.16
CA GLY A 49 13.64 1.68 -5.41
C GLY A 49 13.84 1.95 -3.92
N LEU A 50 12.88 2.65 -3.33
CA LEU A 50 12.76 2.90 -1.90
C LEU A 50 11.37 2.46 -1.44
N LEU A 51 11.28 1.42 -0.63
CA LEU A 51 10.01 0.92 -0.13
C LEU A 51 9.45 1.85 0.95
N ILE A 52 8.26 2.37 0.73
CA ILE A 52 7.56 3.25 1.66
C ILE A 52 6.24 2.57 2.05
N PRO A 53 6.10 2.07 3.29
CA PRO A 53 4.86 1.48 3.74
C PRO A 53 3.76 2.53 3.87
N VAL A 54 2.59 2.23 3.32
CA VAL A 54 1.40 3.09 3.43
C VAL A 54 0.75 2.88 4.79
N PRO A 55 0.47 3.95 5.56
CA PRO A 55 -0.19 3.86 6.85
C PRO A 55 -1.58 3.22 6.77
N SER A 56 -1.94 2.48 7.82
CA SER A 56 -3.28 1.97 8.04
C SER A 56 -4.24 3.08 8.51
N HIS A 57 -5.51 2.71 8.78
CA HIS A 57 -6.48 3.61 9.40
C HIS A 57 -6.06 4.12 10.80
N LEU A 58 -5.08 3.49 11.42
CA LEU A 58 -4.51 3.97 12.69
C LEU A 58 -3.56 5.16 12.52
N GLY A 59 -3.25 5.54 11.29
CA GLY A 59 -2.38 6.66 10.95
C GLY A 59 -0.89 6.33 10.89
N ILE A 60 -0.53 5.10 11.22
CA ILE A 60 0.85 4.58 11.18
C ILE A 60 0.90 3.29 10.34
N ALA A 61 2.05 3.01 9.77
CA ALA A 61 2.30 1.75 9.08
C ALA A 61 2.55 0.64 10.11
N THR A 62 1.81 -0.46 9.97
CA THR A 62 1.95 -1.68 10.81
C THR A 62 2.22 -2.88 9.92
N ASP A 63 1.20 -3.51 9.36
CA ASP A 63 1.34 -4.68 8.49
C ASP A 63 2.14 -4.36 7.23
N THR A 64 1.93 -3.18 6.64
CA THR A 64 2.68 -2.72 5.47
C THR A 64 4.15 -2.50 5.78
N LEU A 65 4.50 -2.05 6.99
CA LEU A 65 5.90 -1.92 7.43
C LEU A 65 6.55 -3.30 7.56
N LEU A 66 5.86 -4.26 8.17
CA LEU A 66 6.35 -5.65 8.26
C LEU A 66 6.52 -6.27 6.87
N LEU A 67 5.56 -6.06 5.97
CA LEU A 67 5.66 -6.51 4.58
C LEU A 67 6.88 -5.89 3.86
N CYS A 68 7.10 -4.58 4.02
CA CYS A 68 8.26 -3.90 3.45
C CYS A 68 9.58 -4.44 3.99
N ASN A 69 9.66 -4.76 5.29
CA ASN A 69 10.86 -5.32 5.90
C ASN A 69 11.17 -6.72 5.34
N GLU A 70 10.17 -7.59 5.20
CA GLU A 70 10.34 -8.91 4.59
C GLU A 70 10.73 -8.78 3.10
N LEU A 71 10.09 -7.86 2.37
CA LEU A 71 10.41 -7.59 0.97
C LEU A 71 11.83 -7.03 0.80
N SER A 72 12.26 -6.14 1.68
CA SER A 72 13.63 -5.60 1.73
C SER A 72 14.67 -6.72 1.92
N SER A 73 14.39 -7.68 2.79
CA SER A 73 15.30 -8.82 3.02
C SER A 73 15.47 -9.69 1.76
N LEU A 74 14.49 -9.74 0.89
CA LEU A 74 14.52 -10.52 -0.35
C LEU A 74 15.08 -9.75 -1.55
N THR A 75 14.81 -8.46 -1.63
CA THR A 75 15.17 -7.63 -2.80
C THR A 75 16.41 -6.77 -2.58
N GLY A 76 16.81 -6.54 -1.34
CA GLY A 76 17.87 -5.58 -0.98
C GLY A 76 17.45 -4.11 -1.06
N LEU A 77 16.19 -3.81 -1.38
CA LEU A 77 15.69 -2.44 -1.44
C LEU A 77 15.57 -1.85 -0.03
N PRO A 78 16.00 -0.59 0.19
CA PRO A 78 15.84 0.06 1.48
C PRO A 78 14.37 0.34 1.81
N VAL A 79 14.06 0.40 3.10
CA VAL A 79 12.75 0.75 3.63
C VAL A 79 12.83 2.12 4.30
N CYS A 80 11.84 2.97 4.05
CA CYS A 80 11.67 4.25 4.74
C CYS A 80 10.23 4.36 5.23
N ASP A 81 10.01 4.24 6.54
CA ASP A 81 8.71 4.50 7.16
C ASP A 81 8.48 6.01 7.26
N ALA A 82 8.18 6.61 6.11
CA ALA A 82 8.15 8.06 5.91
C ALA A 82 6.77 8.70 6.07
N LEU A 83 5.69 7.91 5.94
CA LEU A 83 4.32 8.44 5.93
C LEU A 83 3.64 8.32 7.28
N ILE A 84 2.85 9.34 7.60
CA ILE A 84 1.94 9.37 8.74
C ILE A 84 0.62 10.01 8.31
N SER A 85 -0.48 9.57 8.89
CA SER A 85 -1.78 10.22 8.75
C SER A 85 -2.48 10.35 10.09
N ASN A 86 -3.57 11.12 10.12
CA ASN A 86 -4.46 11.11 11.27
C ASN A 86 -5.19 9.77 11.34
N GLY A 87 -5.32 9.19 12.55
CA GLY A 87 -6.14 8.00 12.74
C GLY A 87 -7.61 8.27 12.42
N HIS A 88 -8.30 7.28 11.85
CA HIS A 88 -9.73 7.33 11.54
C HIS A 88 -10.34 5.93 11.64
N ASP A 89 -11.67 5.85 11.66
CA ASP A 89 -12.34 4.56 11.60
C ASP A 89 -12.02 3.84 10.30
N SER A 90 -11.93 2.52 10.38
CA SER A 90 -11.66 1.70 9.20
C SER A 90 -12.69 1.98 8.09
N LEU A 91 -12.21 2.30 6.89
CA LEU A 91 -13.07 2.51 5.72
C LEU A 91 -13.96 1.29 5.43
N TYR A 92 -13.47 0.10 5.75
CA TYR A 92 -14.26 -1.13 5.65
C TYR A 92 -15.46 -1.12 6.59
N LEU A 93 -15.27 -0.70 7.85
CA LEU A 93 -16.35 -0.60 8.84
C LEU A 93 -17.35 0.49 8.48
N LEU A 94 -16.86 1.65 8.01
CA LEU A 94 -17.71 2.74 7.54
C LEU A 94 -18.58 2.31 6.36
N LYS A 95 -18.02 1.60 5.38
CA LYS A 95 -18.77 1.06 4.24
C LYS A 95 -19.78 0.01 4.67
N LYS A 96 -19.42 -0.91 5.55
CA LYS A 96 -20.30 -1.94 6.07
C LYS A 96 -21.47 -1.36 6.86
N GLY A 97 -21.24 -0.25 7.58
CA GLY A 97 -22.26 0.48 8.31
C GLY A 97 -23.20 1.31 7.43
N GLY A 98 -23.00 1.33 6.11
CA GLY A 98 -23.84 2.11 5.17
C GLY A 98 -23.61 3.61 5.23
N SER A 99 -22.49 4.07 5.80
CA SER A 99 -22.15 5.50 5.87
C SER A 99 -21.97 6.08 4.46
N PRO A 100 -22.55 7.28 4.17
CA PRO A 100 -22.31 7.97 2.91
C PRO A 100 -20.82 8.27 2.70
N LEU A 101 -20.36 8.30 1.44
CA LEU A 101 -18.97 8.68 1.10
C LEU A 101 -18.57 10.05 1.66
N SER A 102 -19.53 10.98 1.79
CA SER A 102 -19.34 12.31 2.39
C SER A 102 -18.95 12.28 3.88
N CYS A 103 -19.24 11.17 4.57
CA CYS A 103 -18.89 10.96 5.98
C CYS A 103 -17.51 10.29 6.14
N PHE A 104 -16.85 9.92 5.04
CA PHE A 104 -15.52 9.33 5.11
C PHE A 104 -14.49 10.40 5.45
N PRO A 105 -13.60 10.12 6.41
CA PRO A 105 -12.58 11.07 6.78
C PRO A 105 -11.65 11.36 5.60
N SER A 106 -11.24 12.61 5.47
CA SER A 106 -10.17 12.97 4.55
C SER A 106 -8.88 12.30 5.04
N MET A 107 -8.24 11.54 4.15
CA MET A 107 -6.93 10.96 4.44
C MET A 107 -5.88 12.02 4.18
N ASP A 108 -5.31 12.53 5.26
CA ASP A 108 -4.27 13.56 5.22
C ASP A 108 -2.91 12.91 5.49
N PHE A 109 -2.33 12.31 4.45
CA PHE A 109 -0.99 11.75 4.55
C PHE A 109 0.06 12.85 4.50
N ARG A 110 1.05 12.72 5.38
CA ARG A 110 2.18 13.65 5.50
C ARG A 110 3.48 12.88 5.59
N LEU A 111 4.55 13.49 5.10
CA LEU A 111 5.90 12.99 5.33
C LEU A 111 6.35 13.35 6.75
N LYS A 112 6.88 12.37 7.50
CA LYS A 112 7.52 12.58 8.80
C LYS A 112 8.83 13.38 8.65
N SER A 113 9.52 13.16 7.51
CA SER A 113 10.80 13.81 7.17
C SER A 113 10.98 13.78 5.65
N GLY A 114 12.00 14.46 5.15
CA GLY A 114 12.37 14.40 3.73
C GLY A 114 12.77 12.97 3.31
N LEU A 115 12.47 12.63 2.07
CA LEU A 115 12.90 11.35 1.48
C LEU A 115 14.36 11.42 1.02
N PRO A 116 15.10 10.29 1.08
CA PRO A 116 16.43 10.20 0.48
C PRO A 116 16.40 10.57 -1.00
N SER A 117 17.32 11.41 -1.44
CA SER A 117 17.45 11.79 -2.84
C SER A 117 18.00 10.65 -3.69
N GLY A 118 17.64 10.63 -4.97
CA GLY A 118 18.18 9.67 -5.95
C GLY A 118 17.54 8.29 -5.90
N LEU A 119 16.52 8.07 -5.04
CA LEU A 119 15.76 6.84 -4.98
C LEU A 119 14.34 7.05 -5.51
N LYS A 120 13.77 5.99 -6.10
CA LYS A 120 12.38 5.98 -6.58
C LYS A 120 11.44 5.51 -5.49
N PRO A 121 10.54 6.36 -4.99
CA PRO A 121 9.58 5.95 -3.96
C PRO A 121 8.63 4.87 -4.48
N ILE A 122 8.47 3.78 -3.73
CA ILE A 122 7.50 2.72 -4.00
C ILE A 122 6.55 2.66 -2.81
N LEU A 123 5.30 3.06 -3.02
CA LEU A 123 4.27 3.09 -2.00
C LEU A 123 3.62 1.72 -1.87
N VAL A 124 3.91 1.02 -0.78
CA VAL A 124 3.47 -0.36 -0.56
C VAL A 124 2.23 -0.40 0.31
N ASP A 125 1.15 -0.97 -0.24
CA ASP A 125 -0.09 -1.27 0.48
C ASP A 125 -0.44 -2.75 0.32
N ASN A 126 -1.29 -3.28 1.18
CA ASN A 126 -1.73 -4.68 1.08
C ASN A 126 -2.66 -4.88 -0.12
N VAL A 127 -3.70 -4.06 -0.21
CA VAL A 127 -4.72 -4.12 -1.27
C VAL A 127 -5.12 -2.73 -1.69
N ILE A 128 -5.08 -2.47 -2.99
CA ILE A 128 -5.70 -1.28 -3.57
C ILE A 128 -7.14 -1.64 -3.95
N SER A 129 -8.11 -1.19 -3.15
CA SER A 129 -9.53 -1.41 -3.43
C SER A 129 -10.11 -0.22 -4.22
N THR A 130 -10.64 0.79 -3.55
CA THR A 130 -11.17 1.99 -4.24
C THR A 130 -10.09 2.92 -4.78
N GLY A 131 -8.87 2.76 -4.33
CA GLY A 131 -7.75 3.64 -4.66
C GLY A 131 -7.65 4.90 -3.78
N THR A 132 -8.62 5.14 -2.89
CA THR A 132 -8.66 6.35 -2.05
C THR A 132 -7.41 6.49 -1.18
N THR A 133 -6.99 5.42 -0.50
CA THR A 133 -5.78 5.41 0.34
C THR A 133 -4.53 5.69 -0.49
N MET A 134 -4.39 5.02 -1.63
CA MET A 134 -3.24 5.18 -2.50
C MET A 134 -3.19 6.59 -3.14
N LYS A 135 -4.33 7.17 -3.53
CA LYS A 135 -4.40 8.55 -4.00
C LYS A 135 -3.93 9.55 -2.94
N ALA A 136 -4.34 9.35 -1.69
CA ALA A 136 -3.91 10.19 -0.58
C ALA A 136 -2.40 10.06 -0.32
N ALA A 137 -1.85 8.85 -0.39
CA ALA A 137 -0.42 8.62 -0.26
C ALA A 137 0.38 9.28 -1.40
N LEU A 138 -0.11 9.18 -2.64
CA LEU A 138 0.48 9.85 -3.81
C LEU A 138 0.41 11.38 -3.72
N SER A 139 -0.58 11.94 -3.02
CA SER A 139 -0.61 13.38 -2.77
C SER A 139 0.55 13.86 -1.90
N ALA A 140 1.02 13.02 -0.97
CA ALA A 140 2.19 13.29 -0.14
C ALA A 140 3.51 12.93 -0.84
N VAL A 141 3.48 11.95 -1.76
CA VAL A 141 4.64 11.47 -2.53
C VAL A 141 4.26 11.39 -4.01
N PRO A 142 4.24 12.53 -4.73
CA PRO A 142 3.71 12.59 -6.11
C PRO A 142 4.41 11.68 -7.11
N ASP A 143 5.71 11.44 -6.94
CA ASP A 143 6.51 10.56 -7.80
C ASP A 143 6.50 9.10 -7.36
N GLY A 144 5.63 8.75 -6.40
CA GLY A 144 5.51 7.41 -5.86
C GLY A 144 4.97 6.40 -6.89
N ILE A 145 5.53 5.21 -6.89
CA ILE A 145 5.05 4.09 -7.68
C ILE A 145 4.15 3.24 -6.77
N PRO A 146 2.85 3.10 -7.06
CA PRO A 146 1.97 2.24 -6.27
C PRO A 146 2.40 0.78 -6.34
N CYS A 147 2.40 0.11 -5.20
CA CYS A 147 2.66 -1.33 -5.09
C CYS A 147 1.64 -1.98 -4.15
N SER A 148 1.10 -3.13 -4.52
CA SER A 148 0.19 -3.89 -3.68
C SER A 148 0.22 -5.39 -4.00
N ILE A 149 -0.18 -6.20 -3.03
CA ILE A 149 -0.39 -7.64 -3.26
C ILE A 149 -1.48 -7.84 -4.33
N ALA A 150 -2.57 -7.06 -4.24
CA ALA A 150 -3.69 -7.17 -5.16
C ALA A 150 -4.40 -5.84 -5.40
N ILE A 151 -5.11 -5.77 -6.53
CA ILE A 151 -6.02 -4.68 -6.88
C ILE A 151 -7.43 -5.24 -7.03
N ASP A 152 -8.39 -4.59 -6.41
CA ASP A 152 -9.81 -4.88 -6.62
C ASP A 152 -10.34 -4.03 -7.78
N TYR A 153 -10.15 -4.50 -9.00
CA TYR A 153 -10.55 -3.78 -10.20
C TYR A 153 -12.06 -3.50 -10.27
N ALA A 154 -12.88 -4.31 -9.60
CA ALA A 154 -14.32 -4.10 -9.56
C ALA A 154 -14.73 -2.89 -8.71
N ARG A 155 -13.87 -2.47 -7.77
CA ARG A 155 -14.14 -1.35 -6.84
C ARG A 155 -13.28 -0.13 -7.10
N LEU A 156 -12.29 -0.24 -7.98
CA LEU A 156 -11.36 0.84 -8.24
C LEU A 156 -12.10 2.05 -8.84
N ILE A 157 -12.07 3.16 -8.15
CA ILE A 157 -12.61 4.45 -8.62
C ILE A 157 -11.47 5.21 -9.30
N LEU A 158 -11.58 5.33 -10.62
CA LEU A 158 -10.62 6.04 -11.47
C LEU A 158 -10.82 7.55 -11.41
#